data_ab4a9153a7fa1471155f0f18db679b8b
#
_entry.id   ab4a9153a7fa1471155f0f18db679b8b
#
_cell.length_a   1.000
_cell.length_b   1.000
_cell.length_c   1.000
_cell.angle_alpha   90.00
_cell.angle_beta   90.00
_cell.angle_gamma   90.00
#
_symmetry.space_group_name_H-M   'P 1'
#
loop_
_entity.id
_entity.type
_entity.pdbx_description
1 polymer ?
#
loop_
_entity_poly.entity_id
_entity_poly.type
_entity_poly.pdbx_seq_one_letter_code
_entity_poly.pdbx_strand_id
1 'polypeptide(L)'
;MERSTAQGHAKAGNPAVPHEGWGILSGFCASLVGIGLARFAYTPLLPAIIDAHWFEPSLAAYLGAANLAGYLAGALTGRPLAARLPASAVLRGMMLLATAAFFACAVPVSFIWFFAWRFLSGLAGGALMVLAAPAVLSRIPASRRGLAGGVVFTGVGAGIALSGTLVPLWLQQGLDRTWLGLGALSLLLSGLAWRGWPGEIRQTQATTHHRAPVAGAGTLRALYVEYALNAAGWVPHMIFLVDFVAHGLGQGVRAGAQYWVLFGIGATAGPVLAGLLADKVGFGRALRMSFALEACAVAIPALELGAVWLMASSVVVGAFVTGTVPLVLGRVQELLAGHPAHQGPAWRTATVGFALFQAMAAYGLSFLFSHNGGNYAQLFVVGTCAMVLALMIDLAMAARYR
;
A
#
# COMPACT_ATOMS: atom_id res chain seq x y z
N MET A 1 -3.07 -41.79 59.70
CA MET A 1 -3.30 -40.35 59.94
C MET A 1 -2.49 -39.60 58.89
N GLU A 2 -3.00 -39.51 57.64
CA GLU A 2 -2.39 -38.84 56.55
C GLU A 2 -3.27 -37.66 56.18
N ARG A 3 -2.68 -36.45 56.26
CA ARG A 3 -3.35 -35.20 55.84
C ARG A 3 -3.06 -34.96 54.36
N SER A 4 -4.08 -35.17 53.52
CA SER A 4 -4.11 -34.74 52.14
C SER A 4 -4.20 -33.21 52.07
N THR A 5 -3.17 -32.55 51.58
CA THR A 5 -3.18 -31.14 51.23
C THR A 5 -3.61 -30.99 49.75
N ALA A 6 -4.87 -30.64 49.55
CA ALA A 6 -5.39 -30.23 48.27
C ALA A 6 -4.80 -28.85 47.88
N GLN A 7 -3.85 -28.83 46.96
CA GLN A 7 -3.39 -27.60 46.30
C GLN A 7 -4.41 -27.17 45.25
N GLY A 8 -5.16 -26.15 45.58
CA GLY A 8 -6.02 -25.44 44.65
C GLY A 8 -5.19 -24.74 43.57
N HIS A 9 -5.24 -25.25 42.34
CA HIS A 9 -4.77 -24.53 41.19
C HIS A 9 -5.70 -23.35 40.91
N ALA A 10 -5.36 -22.18 41.47
CA ALA A 10 -5.90 -20.91 41.02
C ALA A 10 -5.48 -20.71 39.56
N LYS A 11 -6.44 -20.74 38.63
CA LYS A 11 -6.27 -20.22 37.28
C LYS A 11 -5.88 -18.76 37.39
N ALA A 12 -4.59 -18.47 37.31
CA ALA A 12 -4.10 -17.12 37.14
C ALA A 12 -4.65 -16.62 35.80
N GLY A 13 -5.67 -15.80 35.83
CA GLY A 13 -6.14 -15.01 34.71
C GLY A 13 -4.99 -14.16 34.24
N ASN A 14 -4.52 -14.43 33.01
CA ASN A 14 -3.46 -13.68 32.36
C ASN A 14 -3.96 -12.22 32.25
N PRO A 15 -3.37 -11.22 32.92
CA PRO A 15 -3.81 -9.85 32.80
C PRO A 15 -3.60 -9.47 31.34
N ALA A 16 -4.69 -9.10 30.66
CA ALA A 16 -4.65 -8.54 29.30
C ALA A 16 -3.63 -7.39 29.30
N VAL A 17 -2.51 -7.58 28.58
CA VAL A 17 -1.39 -6.64 28.59
C VAL A 17 -1.88 -5.38 27.87
N PRO A 18 -2.02 -4.23 28.56
CA PRO A 18 -2.53 -2.98 27.96
C PRO A 18 -1.69 -2.51 26.75
N HIS A 19 -0.49 -3.06 26.59
CA HIS A 19 0.49 -2.70 25.56
C HIS A 19 0.21 -3.27 24.15
N GLU A 20 -0.51 -4.40 24.02
CA GLU A 20 -0.77 -5.02 22.71
C GLU A 20 -1.72 -4.15 21.85
N GLY A 21 -2.81 -3.68 22.43
CA GLY A 21 -3.79 -2.83 21.74
C GLY A 21 -3.20 -1.50 21.25
N TRP A 22 -2.37 -0.87 22.07
CA TRP A 22 -1.67 0.35 21.68
C TRP A 22 -0.67 0.14 20.55
N GLY A 23 0.04 -0.99 20.52
CA GLY A 23 0.93 -1.35 19.43
C GLY A 23 0.17 -1.52 18.11
N ILE A 24 -0.95 -2.25 18.12
CA ILE A 24 -1.80 -2.46 16.95
C ILE A 24 -2.37 -1.13 16.46
N LEU A 25 -2.87 -0.28 17.36
CA LEU A 25 -3.36 1.06 17.04
C LEU A 25 -2.25 1.91 16.41
N SER A 26 -1.04 1.88 16.94
CA SER A 26 0.10 2.63 16.37
C SER A 26 0.45 2.13 14.97
N GLY A 27 0.45 0.81 14.75
CA GLY A 27 0.65 0.22 13.42
C GLY A 27 -0.45 0.62 12.43
N PHE A 28 -1.72 0.60 12.86
CA PHE A 28 -2.85 1.07 12.08
C PHE A 28 -2.71 2.55 11.70
N CYS A 29 -2.42 3.43 12.67
CA CYS A 29 -2.19 4.86 12.42
C CYS A 29 -1.02 5.10 11.46
N ALA A 30 0.08 4.33 11.59
CA ALA A 30 1.23 4.45 10.69
C ALA A 30 0.88 4.05 9.26
N SER A 31 0.12 2.97 9.07
CA SER A 31 -0.37 2.54 7.75
C SER A 31 -1.33 3.56 7.16
N LEU A 32 -2.22 4.12 7.98
CA LEU A 32 -3.18 5.15 7.57
C LEU A 32 -2.47 6.43 7.16
N VAL A 33 -1.53 6.95 7.98
CA VAL A 33 -0.79 8.19 7.69
C VAL A 33 0.19 7.99 6.55
N GLY A 34 1.07 6.97 6.65
CA GLY A 34 2.22 6.81 5.75
C GLY A 34 1.85 6.31 4.35
N ILE A 35 0.74 5.60 4.23
CA ILE A 35 0.31 5.02 2.95
C ILE A 35 -1.07 5.54 2.59
N GLY A 36 -2.06 5.35 3.45
CA GLY A 36 -3.44 5.72 3.18
C GLY A 36 -3.62 7.20 2.85
N LEU A 37 -3.05 8.10 3.65
CA LEU A 37 -3.13 9.54 3.40
C LEU A 37 -1.95 10.04 2.57
N ALA A 38 -0.71 9.82 3.01
CA ALA A 38 0.49 10.42 2.40
C ALA A 38 0.66 10.09 0.91
N ARG A 39 0.24 8.91 0.51
CA ARG A 39 0.29 8.44 -0.88
C ARG A 39 -1.03 8.65 -1.61
N PHE A 40 -2.11 8.16 -1.03
CA PHE A 40 -3.39 8.03 -1.73
C PHE A 40 -4.30 9.25 -1.64
N ALA A 41 -4.11 10.16 -0.67
CA ALA A 41 -4.89 11.41 -0.64
C ALA A 41 -4.56 12.35 -1.82
N TYR A 42 -3.44 12.12 -2.51
CA TYR A 42 -3.08 12.90 -3.70
C TYR A 42 -4.03 12.66 -4.87
N THR A 43 -4.57 11.46 -5.00
CA THR A 43 -5.47 11.10 -6.11
C THR A 43 -6.71 11.99 -6.17
N PRO A 44 -7.50 12.20 -5.10
CA PRO A 44 -8.61 13.15 -5.12
C PRO A 44 -8.16 14.63 -5.09
N LEU A 45 -6.90 14.93 -4.77
CA LEU A 45 -6.36 16.29 -4.82
C LEU A 45 -5.87 16.67 -6.20
N LEU A 46 -5.47 15.72 -7.04
CA LEU A 46 -4.89 15.97 -8.36
C LEU A 46 -5.77 16.87 -9.24
N PRO A 47 -7.05 16.56 -9.48
CA PRO A 47 -7.91 17.45 -10.28
C PRO A 47 -8.05 18.84 -9.64
N ALA A 48 -8.17 18.93 -8.31
CA ALA A 48 -8.29 20.21 -7.62
C ALA A 48 -7.01 21.08 -7.73
N ILE A 49 -5.84 20.46 -7.78
CA ILE A 49 -4.55 21.16 -8.02
C ILE A 49 -4.52 21.73 -9.44
N ILE A 50 -5.02 20.98 -10.41
CA ILE A 50 -5.12 21.40 -11.82
C ILE A 50 -6.13 22.55 -11.94
N ASP A 51 -7.33 22.40 -11.40
CA ASP A 51 -8.40 23.41 -11.43
C ASP A 51 -7.98 24.73 -10.76
N ALA A 52 -7.24 24.64 -9.65
CA ALA A 52 -6.70 25.78 -8.96
C ALA A 52 -5.48 26.42 -9.65
N HIS A 53 -5.04 25.87 -10.81
CA HIS A 53 -3.88 26.34 -11.57
C HIS A 53 -2.58 26.43 -10.75
N TRP A 54 -2.44 25.54 -9.72
CA TRP A 54 -1.19 25.45 -8.99
C TRP A 54 -0.07 24.89 -9.85
N PHE A 55 -0.39 23.91 -10.67
CA PHE A 55 0.52 23.29 -11.64
C PHE A 55 -0.24 22.83 -12.88
N GLU A 56 0.46 22.82 -14.02
CA GLU A 56 -0.01 22.21 -15.25
C GLU A 56 -0.31 20.71 -15.06
N PRO A 57 -1.30 20.13 -15.77
CA PRO A 57 -1.70 18.73 -15.59
C PRO A 57 -0.55 17.73 -15.65
N SER A 58 0.39 17.93 -16.58
CA SER A 58 1.58 17.10 -16.74
C SER A 58 2.49 17.17 -15.50
N LEU A 59 2.76 18.36 -14.98
CA LEU A 59 3.57 18.56 -13.78
C LEU A 59 2.89 18.00 -12.54
N ALA A 60 1.57 18.18 -12.41
CA ALA A 60 0.79 17.62 -11.32
C ALA A 60 0.84 16.08 -11.30
N ALA A 61 0.81 15.41 -12.45
CA ALA A 61 0.98 13.96 -12.54
C ALA A 61 2.36 13.50 -12.03
N TYR A 62 3.44 14.22 -12.36
CA TYR A 62 4.79 13.90 -11.84
C TYR A 62 4.91 14.04 -10.32
N LEU A 63 4.12 14.88 -9.67
CA LEU A 63 4.10 14.98 -8.21
C LEU A 63 3.54 13.70 -7.55
N GLY A 64 2.63 12.99 -8.23
CA GLY A 64 2.20 11.65 -7.84
C GLY A 64 3.34 10.63 -7.96
N ALA A 65 4.08 10.66 -9.07
CA ALA A 65 5.23 9.79 -9.31
C ALA A 65 6.39 10.07 -8.32
N ALA A 66 6.62 11.34 -7.92
CA ALA A 66 7.61 11.70 -6.91
C ALA A 66 7.40 10.97 -5.59
N ASN A 67 6.14 10.86 -5.15
CA ASN A 67 5.81 10.11 -3.93
C ASN A 67 6.18 8.62 -4.05
N LEU A 68 5.99 8.00 -5.21
CA LEU A 68 6.33 6.59 -5.42
C LEU A 68 7.84 6.35 -5.48
N ALA A 69 8.61 7.27 -6.07
CA ALA A 69 10.07 7.22 -6.02
C ALA A 69 10.57 7.37 -4.57
N GLY A 70 9.97 8.29 -3.81
CA GLY A 70 10.22 8.42 -2.38
C GLY A 70 9.89 7.14 -1.62
N TYR A 71 8.75 6.51 -1.91
CA TYR A 71 8.36 5.24 -1.29
C TYR A 71 9.39 4.13 -1.51
N LEU A 72 9.90 3.98 -2.74
CA LEU A 72 10.98 3.06 -3.03
C LEU A 72 12.24 3.39 -2.19
N ALA A 73 12.65 4.64 -2.15
CA ALA A 73 13.79 5.08 -1.35
C ALA A 73 13.59 4.77 0.14
N GLY A 74 12.40 5.03 0.69
CA GLY A 74 12.04 4.73 2.08
C GLY A 74 12.03 3.23 2.39
N ALA A 75 11.51 2.42 1.50
CA ALA A 75 11.51 0.96 1.64
C ALA A 75 12.94 0.37 1.65
N LEU A 76 13.85 0.96 0.87
CA LEU A 76 15.26 0.54 0.83
C LEU A 76 16.05 1.02 2.05
N THR A 77 15.79 2.24 2.52
CA THR A 77 16.57 2.91 3.58
C THR A 77 16.02 2.69 4.99
N GLY A 78 14.75 2.32 5.14
CA GLY A 78 14.10 2.19 6.43
C GLY A 78 14.78 1.21 7.38
N ARG A 79 15.13 0.00 6.91
CA ARG A 79 15.84 -1.00 7.72
C ARG A 79 17.27 -0.58 8.08
N PRO A 80 18.11 -0.11 7.14
CA PRO A 80 19.42 0.47 7.48
C PRO A 80 19.35 1.59 8.51
N LEU A 81 18.34 2.45 8.44
CA LEU A 81 18.13 3.53 9.39
C LEU A 81 17.76 2.98 10.79
N ALA A 82 16.86 2.01 10.86
CA ALA A 82 16.47 1.34 12.11
C ALA A 82 17.56 0.43 12.69
N ALA A 83 18.61 0.10 11.91
CA ALA A 83 19.80 -0.56 12.42
C ALA A 83 20.75 0.40 13.15
N ARG A 84 20.66 1.71 12.89
CA ARG A 84 21.52 2.75 13.46
C ARG A 84 20.83 3.57 14.55
N LEU A 85 19.51 3.66 14.51
CA LEU A 85 18.69 4.45 15.41
C LEU A 85 17.62 3.58 16.07
N PRO A 86 17.12 3.93 17.27
CA PRO A 86 16.02 3.23 17.89
C PRO A 86 14.82 3.20 16.93
N ALA A 87 14.25 2.02 16.72
CA ALA A 87 13.15 1.84 15.77
C ALA A 87 11.93 2.72 16.07
N SER A 88 11.63 2.92 17.35
CA SER A 88 10.57 3.84 17.78
C SER A 88 10.85 5.29 17.39
N ALA A 89 12.11 5.73 17.43
CA ALA A 89 12.50 7.08 16.99
C ALA A 89 12.34 7.22 15.47
N VAL A 90 12.75 6.20 14.70
CA VAL A 90 12.57 6.18 13.24
C VAL A 90 11.10 6.21 12.88
N LEU A 91 10.26 5.38 13.50
CA LEU A 91 8.82 5.32 13.24
C LEU A 91 8.12 6.65 13.55
N ARG A 92 8.42 7.26 14.71
CA ARG A 92 7.90 8.59 15.08
C ARG A 92 8.39 9.67 14.11
N GLY A 93 9.68 9.67 13.79
CA GLY A 93 10.28 10.63 12.84
C GLY A 93 9.66 10.52 11.45
N MET A 94 9.37 9.32 10.95
CA MET A 94 8.72 9.13 9.66
C MET A 94 7.26 9.58 9.67
N MET A 95 6.50 9.35 10.75
CA MET A 95 5.15 9.88 10.88
C MET A 95 5.13 11.41 10.92
N LEU A 96 6.06 12.04 11.66
CA LEU A 96 6.21 13.49 11.68
C LEU A 96 6.66 14.04 10.32
N LEU A 97 7.54 13.33 9.59
CA LEU A 97 7.97 13.74 8.25
C LEU A 97 6.78 13.72 7.26
N ALA A 98 5.94 12.69 7.30
CA ALA A 98 4.72 12.64 6.50
C ALA A 98 3.76 13.79 6.87
N THR A 99 3.60 14.09 8.17
CA THR A 99 2.81 15.20 8.66
C THR A 99 3.35 16.56 8.19
N ALA A 100 4.67 16.77 8.31
CA ALA A 100 5.32 17.99 7.85
C ALA A 100 5.15 18.19 6.33
N ALA A 101 5.19 17.10 5.56
CA ALA A 101 4.96 17.17 4.11
C ALA A 101 3.56 17.65 3.76
N PHE A 102 2.52 17.28 4.51
CA PHE A 102 1.17 17.83 4.32
C PHE A 102 1.13 19.35 4.56
N PHE A 103 1.70 19.82 5.66
CA PHE A 103 1.73 21.26 5.96
C PHE A 103 2.56 22.03 4.92
N ALA A 104 3.69 21.49 4.48
CA ALA A 104 4.53 22.12 3.48
C ALA A 104 3.86 22.21 2.10
N CYS A 105 3.04 21.20 1.74
CA CYS A 105 2.25 21.22 0.50
C CYS A 105 1.02 22.16 0.57
N ALA A 106 0.69 22.76 1.72
CA ALA A 106 -0.36 23.75 1.80
C ALA A 106 0.02 25.07 1.09
N VAL A 107 1.31 25.31 0.86
CA VAL A 107 1.81 26.51 0.19
C VAL A 107 2.54 26.11 -1.10
N PRO A 108 2.00 26.45 -2.29
CA PRO A 108 2.60 26.08 -3.60
C PRO A 108 3.74 27.03 -3.96
N VAL A 109 4.85 26.98 -3.19
CA VAL A 109 6.03 27.87 -3.40
C VAL A 109 6.64 27.67 -4.79
N SER A 110 6.86 26.41 -5.22
CA SER A 110 7.37 26.06 -6.53
C SER A 110 7.14 24.56 -6.80
N PHE A 111 7.28 24.17 -8.07
CA PHE A 111 7.24 22.75 -8.45
C PHE A 111 8.31 21.92 -7.71
N ILE A 112 9.55 22.42 -7.62
CA ILE A 112 10.65 21.72 -6.94
C ILE A 112 10.37 21.54 -5.45
N TRP A 113 9.80 22.56 -4.80
CA TRP A 113 9.36 22.49 -3.41
C TRP A 113 8.32 21.38 -3.20
N PHE A 114 7.28 21.39 -4.03
CA PHE A 114 6.21 20.40 -3.94
C PHE A 114 6.72 19.00 -4.24
N PHE A 115 7.55 18.85 -5.27
CA PHE A 115 8.19 17.59 -5.64
C PHE A 115 9.02 17.02 -4.49
N ALA A 116 9.86 17.85 -3.86
CA ALA A 116 10.67 17.44 -2.71
C ALA A 116 9.81 16.93 -1.55
N TRP A 117 8.75 17.65 -1.19
CA TRP A 117 7.88 17.24 -0.10
C TRP A 117 7.02 16.02 -0.45
N ARG A 118 6.58 15.89 -1.69
CA ARG A 118 5.92 14.66 -2.17
C ARG A 118 6.87 13.45 -2.12
N PHE A 119 8.12 13.62 -2.51
CA PHE A 119 9.15 12.59 -2.39
C PHE A 119 9.41 12.22 -0.92
N LEU A 120 9.60 13.20 -0.03
CA LEU A 120 9.81 12.97 1.40
C LEU A 120 8.61 12.30 2.08
N SER A 121 7.40 12.67 1.69
CA SER A 121 6.16 12.01 2.11
C SER A 121 6.15 10.53 1.71
N GLY A 122 6.55 10.22 0.47
CA GLY A 122 6.70 8.86 -0.01
C GLY A 122 7.78 8.09 0.76
N LEU A 123 8.95 8.70 0.99
CA LEU A 123 10.03 8.11 1.77
C LEU A 123 9.57 7.73 3.17
N ALA A 124 8.83 8.61 3.83
CA ALA A 124 8.24 8.31 5.12
C ALA A 124 7.30 7.09 5.05
N GLY A 125 6.41 7.06 4.06
CA GLY A 125 5.48 5.95 3.84
C GLY A 125 6.18 4.61 3.58
N GLY A 126 7.23 4.60 2.74
CA GLY A 126 8.02 3.41 2.43
C GLY A 126 8.77 2.87 3.67
N ALA A 127 9.36 3.74 4.46
CA ALA A 127 10.01 3.35 5.71
C ALA A 127 9.01 2.80 6.74
N LEU A 128 7.84 3.46 6.90
CA LEU A 128 6.75 2.98 7.76
C LEU A 128 6.25 1.60 7.33
N MET A 129 6.09 1.36 6.01
CA MET A 129 5.63 0.08 5.48
C MET A 129 6.53 -1.09 5.89
N VAL A 130 7.85 -0.90 5.83
CA VAL A 130 8.80 -1.98 6.12
C VAL A 130 9.11 -2.14 7.61
N LEU A 131 8.80 -1.15 8.44
CA LEU A 131 9.16 -1.13 9.85
C LEU A 131 7.98 -1.30 10.80
N ALA A 132 6.80 -0.68 10.52
CA ALA A 132 5.72 -0.58 11.50
C ALA A 132 5.10 -1.95 11.83
N ALA A 133 4.68 -2.71 10.82
CA ALA A 133 4.07 -4.02 11.04
C ALA A 133 5.02 -5.00 11.74
N PRO A 134 6.28 -5.22 11.32
CA PRO A 134 7.23 -6.07 12.04
C PRO A 134 7.47 -5.62 13.48
N ALA A 135 7.55 -4.30 13.73
CA ALA A 135 7.75 -3.77 15.07
C ALA A 135 6.62 -4.15 16.02
N VAL A 136 5.37 -4.02 15.57
CA VAL A 136 4.19 -4.37 16.36
C VAL A 136 4.04 -5.87 16.51
N LEU A 137 4.11 -6.62 15.39
CA LEU A 137 3.82 -8.06 15.37
C LEU A 137 4.86 -8.90 16.12
N SER A 138 6.09 -8.39 16.31
CA SER A 138 7.11 -9.07 17.11
C SER A 138 6.70 -9.30 18.57
N ARG A 139 5.77 -8.49 19.10
CA ARG A 139 5.25 -8.56 20.47
C ARG A 139 3.90 -9.26 20.60
N ILE A 140 3.28 -9.61 19.47
CA ILE A 140 1.99 -10.27 19.44
C ILE A 140 2.19 -11.79 19.45
N PRO A 141 1.46 -12.55 20.27
CA PRO A 141 1.46 -14.02 20.25
C PRO A 141 1.19 -14.57 18.84
N ALA A 142 1.86 -15.66 18.47
CA ALA A 142 1.77 -16.23 17.13
C ALA A 142 0.32 -16.50 16.69
N SER A 143 -0.54 -16.92 17.61
CA SER A 143 -1.98 -17.20 17.37
C SER A 143 -2.81 -15.96 16.98
N ARG A 144 -2.33 -14.74 17.27
CA ARG A 144 -3.04 -13.47 17.01
C ARG A 144 -2.36 -12.58 15.96
N ARG A 145 -1.17 -12.97 15.47
CA ARG A 145 -0.40 -12.16 14.53
C ARG A 145 -1.13 -11.89 13.22
N GLY A 146 -1.88 -12.87 12.73
CA GLY A 146 -2.68 -12.73 11.51
C GLY A 146 -3.73 -11.63 11.65
N LEU A 147 -4.55 -11.70 12.72
CA LEU A 147 -5.56 -10.68 12.99
C LEU A 147 -4.93 -9.29 13.23
N ALA A 148 -3.89 -9.22 14.05
CA ALA A 148 -3.20 -7.95 14.34
C ALA A 148 -2.59 -7.33 13.08
N GLY A 149 -1.96 -8.14 12.23
CA GLY A 149 -1.45 -7.72 10.93
C GLY A 149 -2.56 -7.23 10.00
N GLY A 150 -3.68 -7.95 9.95
CA GLY A 150 -4.88 -7.52 9.22
C GLY A 150 -5.34 -6.13 9.66
N VAL A 151 -5.52 -5.90 10.97
CA VAL A 151 -5.94 -4.60 11.52
C VAL A 151 -4.92 -3.50 11.18
N VAL A 152 -3.62 -3.76 11.28
CA VAL A 152 -2.58 -2.78 10.90
C VAL A 152 -2.73 -2.37 9.43
N PHE A 153 -2.95 -3.31 8.53
CA PHE A 153 -3.06 -3.02 7.10
C PHE A 153 -4.40 -2.45 6.66
N THR A 154 -5.49 -2.66 7.42
CA THR A 154 -6.77 -1.97 7.14
C THR A 154 -6.62 -0.45 7.23
N GLY A 155 -5.61 0.05 7.96
CA GLY A 155 -5.25 1.48 7.98
C GLY A 155 -5.01 2.07 6.60
N VAL A 156 -4.45 1.29 5.66
CA VAL A 156 -4.25 1.74 4.27
C VAL A 156 -5.60 2.02 3.60
N GLY A 157 -6.49 1.03 3.59
CA GLY A 157 -7.82 1.16 2.97
C GLY A 157 -8.67 2.23 3.65
N ALA A 158 -8.63 2.30 4.99
CA ALA A 158 -9.30 3.35 5.75
C ALA A 158 -8.79 4.75 5.35
N GLY A 159 -7.48 4.94 5.18
CA GLY A 159 -6.90 6.20 4.73
C GLY A 159 -7.33 6.59 3.32
N ILE A 160 -7.43 5.59 2.40
CA ILE A 160 -7.94 5.81 1.04
C ILE A 160 -9.41 6.27 1.10
N ALA A 161 -10.26 5.55 1.82
CA ALA A 161 -11.68 5.90 1.94
C ALA A 161 -11.88 7.26 2.63
N LEU A 162 -11.13 7.53 3.70
CA LEU A 162 -11.13 8.83 4.39
C LEU A 162 -10.70 9.97 3.46
N SER A 163 -9.65 9.76 2.64
CA SER A 163 -9.22 10.80 1.69
C SER A 163 -10.30 11.09 0.65
N GLY A 164 -11.00 10.07 0.13
CA GLY A 164 -12.11 10.24 -0.80
C GLY A 164 -13.31 10.96 -0.19
N THR A 165 -13.45 10.93 1.14
CA THR A 165 -14.54 11.59 1.87
C THR A 165 -14.14 12.99 2.32
N LEU A 166 -12.99 13.12 3.01
CA LEU A 166 -12.57 14.36 3.65
C LEU A 166 -12.04 15.39 2.65
N VAL A 167 -11.32 14.96 1.60
CA VAL A 167 -10.76 15.90 0.62
C VAL A 167 -11.85 16.72 -0.06
N PRO A 168 -12.93 16.14 -0.64
CA PRO A 168 -13.99 16.95 -1.24
C PRO A 168 -14.71 17.86 -0.26
N LEU A 169 -14.83 17.47 1.02
CA LEU A 169 -15.43 18.31 2.06
C LEU A 169 -14.56 19.52 2.38
N TRP A 170 -13.25 19.34 2.51
CA TRP A 170 -12.33 20.42 2.82
C TRP A 170 -12.02 21.33 1.64
N LEU A 171 -12.09 20.79 0.40
CA LEU A 171 -11.95 21.58 -0.82
C LEU A 171 -12.98 22.72 -0.95
N GLN A 172 -14.14 22.59 -0.30
CA GLN A 172 -15.11 23.69 -0.22
C GLN A 172 -14.55 24.92 0.53
N GLN A 173 -13.51 24.74 1.34
CA GLN A 173 -12.85 25.81 2.09
C GLN A 173 -11.55 26.28 1.42
N GLY A 174 -11.12 25.59 0.35
CA GLY A 174 -9.89 25.87 -0.38
C GLY A 174 -8.88 24.75 -0.33
N LEU A 175 -8.01 24.73 -1.33
CA LEU A 175 -7.01 23.67 -1.50
C LEU A 175 -5.92 23.74 -0.40
N ASP A 176 -5.50 24.92 -0.01
CA ASP A 176 -4.57 25.18 1.10
C ASP A 176 -5.10 24.61 2.42
N ARG A 177 -6.36 24.88 2.74
CA ARG A 177 -7.02 24.37 3.96
C ARG A 177 -7.18 22.87 3.93
N THR A 178 -7.36 22.28 2.74
CA THR A 178 -7.42 20.82 2.58
C THR A 178 -6.09 20.17 2.95
N TRP A 179 -4.96 20.73 2.49
CA TRP A 179 -3.64 20.25 2.87
C TRP A 179 -3.37 20.44 4.37
N LEU A 180 -3.77 21.58 4.96
CA LEU A 180 -3.67 21.83 6.42
C LEU A 180 -4.54 20.82 7.20
N GLY A 181 -5.75 20.52 6.74
CA GLY A 181 -6.64 19.52 7.35
C GLY A 181 -6.03 18.13 7.36
N LEU A 182 -5.44 17.69 6.23
CA LEU A 182 -4.70 16.42 6.14
C LEU A 182 -3.49 16.41 7.08
N GLY A 183 -2.78 17.53 7.20
CA GLY A 183 -1.67 17.71 8.13
C GLY A 183 -2.13 17.60 9.58
N ALA A 184 -3.22 18.26 9.96
CA ALA A 184 -3.78 18.21 11.31
C ALA A 184 -4.27 16.79 11.67
N LEU A 185 -4.96 16.10 10.75
CA LEU A 185 -5.36 14.71 10.94
C LEU A 185 -4.14 13.80 11.09
N SER A 186 -3.12 13.97 10.25
CA SER A 186 -1.87 13.20 10.33
C SER A 186 -1.15 13.44 11.65
N LEU A 187 -1.13 14.68 12.14
CA LEU A 187 -0.55 15.04 13.43
C LEU A 187 -1.30 14.38 14.60
N LEU A 188 -2.63 14.40 14.57
CA LEU A 188 -3.48 13.74 15.56
C LEU A 188 -3.18 12.23 15.61
N LEU A 189 -3.18 11.56 14.46
CA LEU A 189 -2.90 10.13 14.34
C LEU A 189 -1.47 9.79 14.78
N SER A 190 -0.50 10.67 14.50
CA SER A 190 0.88 10.52 14.97
C SER A 190 0.97 10.65 16.49
N GLY A 191 0.21 11.55 17.08
CA GLY A 191 0.08 11.70 18.54
C GLY A 191 -0.55 10.47 19.20
N LEU A 192 -1.62 9.91 18.60
CA LEU A 192 -2.24 8.66 19.07
C LEU A 192 -1.27 7.48 19.02
N ALA A 193 -0.48 7.39 17.95
CA ALA A 193 0.51 6.34 17.77
C ALA A 193 1.73 6.47 18.69
N TRP A 194 1.96 7.63 19.33
CA TRP A 194 3.23 7.98 19.94
C TRP A 194 3.73 7.00 20.99
N ARG A 195 2.82 6.47 21.82
CA ARG A 195 3.15 5.61 22.97
C ARG A 195 3.16 4.13 22.67
N GLY A 196 2.59 3.70 21.52
CA GLY A 196 2.44 2.28 21.20
C GLY A 196 3.67 1.64 20.54
N TRP A 197 4.72 2.42 20.23
CA TRP A 197 5.91 1.89 19.58
C TRP A 197 6.81 1.12 20.56
N PRO A 198 7.27 -0.09 20.21
CA PRO A 198 8.22 -0.84 21.01
C PRO A 198 9.57 -0.13 21.09
N GLY A 199 10.20 -0.11 22.26
CA GLY A 199 11.50 0.54 22.48
C GLY A 199 12.63 -0.07 21.64
N GLU A 200 12.67 -1.40 21.54
CA GLU A 200 13.65 -2.14 20.75
C GLU A 200 12.95 -3.12 19.81
N ILE A 201 13.33 -3.11 18.54
CA ILE A 201 13.01 -4.20 17.61
C ILE A 201 14.15 -5.21 17.74
N ARG A 202 13.85 -6.38 18.28
CA ARG A 202 14.78 -7.52 18.21
C ARG A 202 14.92 -7.90 16.74
N GLN A 203 15.99 -7.40 16.12
CA GLN A 203 16.33 -7.81 14.75
C GLN A 203 16.68 -9.29 14.80
N THR A 204 15.84 -10.13 14.21
CA THR A 204 16.30 -11.47 13.82
C THR A 204 17.35 -11.24 12.74
N GLN A 205 18.62 -11.34 13.12
CA GLN A 205 19.75 -11.30 12.18
C GLN A 205 19.46 -12.37 11.12
N ALA A 206 19.30 -11.91 9.88
CA ALA A 206 19.31 -12.81 8.75
C ALA A 206 20.75 -13.38 8.67
N THR A 207 20.92 -14.59 9.20
CA THR A 207 22.13 -15.36 8.98
C THR A 207 22.32 -15.51 7.46
N THR A 208 23.43 -15.02 6.97
CA THR A 208 23.87 -15.21 5.58
C THR A 208 24.14 -16.70 5.38
N HIS A 209 23.12 -17.44 4.99
CA HIS A 209 23.29 -18.82 4.57
C HIS A 209 23.63 -18.86 3.07
N HIS A 210 24.68 -19.65 2.75
CA HIS A 210 25.11 -19.96 1.38
C HIS A 210 23.93 -20.32 0.47
N ARG A 211 23.96 -19.80 -0.76
CA ARG A 211 23.02 -20.09 -1.83
C ARG A 211 23.10 -21.57 -2.22
N ALA A 212 22.28 -22.41 -1.63
CA ALA A 212 21.95 -23.70 -2.26
C ALA A 212 20.96 -23.45 -3.41
N PRO A 213 21.06 -24.18 -4.54
CA PRO A 213 20.08 -24.09 -5.63
C PRO A 213 18.70 -24.45 -5.10
N VAL A 214 17.75 -23.54 -5.17
CA VAL A 214 16.37 -23.79 -4.76
C VAL A 214 15.64 -24.44 -5.92
N ALA A 215 15.12 -25.66 -5.73
CA ALA A 215 14.19 -26.28 -6.67
C ALA A 215 12.99 -25.32 -6.88
N GLY A 216 12.64 -25.01 -8.15
CA GLY A 216 11.60 -24.03 -8.44
C GLY A 216 12.06 -22.57 -8.61
N ALA A 217 13.37 -22.32 -8.75
CA ALA A 217 13.91 -20.98 -8.97
C ALA A 217 13.26 -20.24 -10.16
N GLY A 218 12.82 -20.97 -11.19
CA GLY A 218 12.10 -20.41 -12.34
C GLY A 218 10.73 -19.84 -11.94
N THR A 219 9.94 -20.59 -11.17
CA THR A 219 8.62 -20.16 -10.69
C THR A 219 8.74 -18.96 -9.74
N LEU A 220 9.76 -18.96 -8.88
CA LEU A 220 9.98 -17.83 -7.98
C LEU A 220 10.38 -16.55 -8.74
N ARG A 221 11.19 -16.64 -9.78
CA ARG A 221 11.53 -15.50 -10.65
C ARG A 221 10.31 -15.01 -11.42
N ALA A 222 9.49 -15.89 -11.94
CA ALA A 222 8.23 -15.54 -12.60
C ALA A 222 7.32 -14.77 -11.62
N LEU A 223 7.13 -15.25 -10.40
CA LEU A 223 6.35 -14.58 -9.37
C LEU A 223 6.85 -13.15 -9.08
N TYR A 224 8.17 -12.93 -9.10
CA TYR A 224 8.72 -11.56 -8.93
C TYR A 224 8.33 -10.64 -10.09
N VAL A 225 8.39 -11.15 -11.32
CA VAL A 225 8.00 -10.39 -12.52
C VAL A 225 6.50 -10.14 -12.54
N GLU A 226 5.70 -11.14 -12.25
CA GLU A 226 4.23 -11.04 -12.16
C GLU A 226 3.80 -9.98 -11.14
N TYR A 227 4.41 -9.99 -9.95
CA TYR A 227 4.12 -9.03 -8.90
C TYR A 227 4.58 -7.60 -9.25
N ALA A 228 5.71 -7.48 -9.95
CA ALA A 228 6.20 -6.20 -10.46
C ALA A 228 5.29 -5.64 -11.56
N LEU A 229 4.83 -6.47 -12.49
CA LEU A 229 3.86 -6.10 -13.53
C LEU A 229 2.51 -5.72 -12.94
N ASN A 230 2.04 -6.46 -11.94
CA ASN A 230 0.83 -6.14 -11.19
C ASN A 230 0.95 -4.73 -10.57
N ALA A 231 2.10 -4.44 -9.95
CA ALA A 231 2.36 -3.11 -9.37
C ALA A 231 2.27 -1.98 -10.40
N ALA A 232 2.74 -2.21 -11.63
CA ALA A 232 2.66 -1.25 -12.72
C ALA A 232 1.22 -1.11 -13.25
N GLY A 233 0.50 -2.22 -13.33
CA GLY A 233 -0.81 -2.31 -13.97
C GLY A 233 -1.91 -1.51 -13.28
N TRP A 234 -1.90 -1.36 -11.96
CA TRP A 234 -2.92 -0.58 -11.26
C TRP A 234 -2.53 0.89 -10.99
N VAL A 235 -1.34 1.33 -11.43
CA VAL A 235 -0.91 2.74 -11.32
C VAL A 235 -1.89 3.73 -11.97
N PRO A 236 -2.51 3.45 -13.13
CA PRO A 236 -3.52 4.34 -13.71
C PRO A 236 -4.67 4.65 -12.76
N HIS A 237 -5.21 3.64 -12.08
CA HIS A 237 -6.25 3.82 -11.06
C HIS A 237 -5.74 4.65 -9.87
N MET A 238 -4.51 4.36 -9.42
CA MET A 238 -3.96 5.02 -8.26
C MET A 238 -3.73 6.53 -8.46
N ILE A 239 -3.30 6.95 -9.63
CA ILE A 239 -2.94 8.35 -9.89
C ILE A 239 -4.08 9.08 -10.61
N PHE A 240 -4.67 8.47 -11.63
CA PHE A 240 -5.51 9.17 -12.60
C PHE A 240 -7.02 8.89 -12.47
N LEU A 241 -7.48 7.92 -11.65
CA LEU A 241 -8.90 7.54 -11.59
C LEU A 241 -9.82 8.74 -11.29
N VAL A 242 -9.49 9.54 -10.28
CA VAL A 242 -10.33 10.67 -9.86
C VAL A 242 -10.28 11.77 -10.91
N ASP A 243 -9.11 12.03 -11.47
CA ASP A 243 -8.91 13.01 -12.51
C ASP A 243 -9.61 12.61 -13.83
N PHE A 244 -9.54 11.32 -14.19
CA PHE A 244 -10.29 10.76 -15.31
C PHE A 244 -11.80 10.97 -15.17
N VAL A 245 -12.36 10.71 -13.97
CA VAL A 245 -13.79 10.93 -13.75
C VAL A 245 -14.12 12.43 -13.74
N ALA A 246 -13.27 13.24 -13.12
CA ALA A 246 -13.51 14.67 -12.99
C ALA A 246 -13.41 15.41 -14.34
N HIS A 247 -12.33 15.23 -15.07
CA HIS A 247 -12.01 15.93 -16.31
C HIS A 247 -12.28 15.08 -17.55
N GLY A 248 -11.85 13.81 -17.57
CA GLY A 248 -12.03 12.91 -18.71
C GLY A 248 -13.49 12.63 -19.01
N LEU A 249 -14.30 12.37 -17.97
CA LEU A 249 -15.75 12.17 -18.09
C LEU A 249 -16.58 13.44 -17.80
N GLY A 250 -15.96 14.54 -17.40
CA GLY A 250 -16.64 15.81 -17.10
C GLY A 250 -17.59 15.78 -15.91
N GLN A 251 -17.45 14.81 -15.00
CA GLN A 251 -18.38 14.62 -13.86
C GLN A 251 -17.97 15.43 -12.61
N GLY A 252 -16.81 16.08 -12.62
CA GLY A 252 -16.30 16.89 -11.53
C GLY A 252 -15.63 16.08 -10.41
N VAL A 253 -14.86 16.80 -9.59
CA VAL A 253 -14.02 16.22 -8.51
C VAL A 253 -14.84 15.43 -7.48
N ARG A 254 -16.06 15.89 -7.16
CA ARG A 254 -16.91 15.22 -6.17
C ARG A 254 -17.34 13.83 -6.63
N ALA A 255 -17.70 13.66 -7.91
CA ALA A 255 -18.02 12.35 -8.47
C ALA A 255 -16.79 11.44 -8.49
N GLY A 256 -15.64 11.94 -8.95
CA GLY A 256 -14.38 11.20 -8.93
C GLY A 256 -14.01 10.69 -7.54
N ALA A 257 -14.20 11.52 -6.52
CA ALA A 257 -13.93 11.15 -5.13
C ALA A 257 -14.86 10.02 -4.61
N GLN A 258 -16.10 9.90 -5.10
CA GLN A 258 -16.98 8.78 -4.74
C GLN A 258 -16.44 7.44 -5.25
N TYR A 259 -15.89 7.39 -6.48
CA TYR A 259 -15.21 6.20 -6.98
C TYR A 259 -13.96 5.89 -6.17
N TRP A 260 -13.28 6.91 -5.66
CA TRP A 260 -12.12 6.73 -4.77
C TRP A 260 -12.50 6.17 -3.40
N VAL A 261 -13.64 6.55 -2.85
CA VAL A 261 -14.19 5.93 -1.62
C VAL A 261 -14.46 4.45 -1.86
N LEU A 262 -15.08 4.08 -2.99
CA LEU A 262 -15.32 2.68 -3.36
C LEU A 262 -14.01 1.89 -3.50
N PHE A 263 -12.99 2.49 -4.08
CA PHE A 263 -11.64 1.93 -4.14
C PHE A 263 -11.09 1.68 -2.72
N GLY A 264 -11.25 2.63 -1.80
CA GLY A 264 -10.82 2.51 -0.41
C GLY A 264 -11.58 1.44 0.38
N ILE A 265 -12.88 1.28 0.14
CA ILE A 265 -13.70 0.20 0.71
C ILE A 265 -13.17 -1.16 0.20
N GLY A 266 -12.92 -1.28 -1.10
CA GLY A 266 -12.29 -2.46 -1.68
C GLY A 266 -10.94 -2.75 -1.00
N ALA A 267 -10.08 -1.74 -0.87
CA ALA A 267 -8.77 -1.88 -0.25
C ALA A 267 -8.81 -2.28 1.23
N THR A 268 -9.89 -1.95 1.93
CA THR A 268 -10.08 -2.37 3.32
C THR A 268 -10.49 -3.84 3.41
N ALA A 269 -11.37 -4.30 2.53
CA ALA A 269 -11.86 -5.68 2.52
C ALA A 269 -10.90 -6.66 1.84
N GLY A 270 -10.09 -6.17 0.91
CA GLY A 270 -9.24 -6.96 0.00
C GLY A 270 -8.37 -8.02 0.68
N PRO A 271 -7.56 -7.68 1.68
CA PRO A 271 -6.67 -8.65 2.33
C PRO A 271 -7.42 -9.82 2.97
N VAL A 272 -8.59 -9.56 3.55
CA VAL A 272 -9.43 -10.61 4.16
C VAL A 272 -10.03 -11.51 3.08
N LEU A 273 -10.61 -10.91 2.04
CA LEU A 273 -11.22 -11.65 0.94
C LEU A 273 -10.18 -12.48 0.17
N ALA A 274 -8.99 -11.93 -0.05
CA ALA A 274 -7.88 -12.62 -0.70
C ALA A 274 -7.38 -13.81 0.14
N GLY A 275 -7.28 -13.64 1.46
CA GLY A 275 -6.94 -14.72 2.39
C GLY A 275 -7.97 -15.84 2.35
N LEU A 276 -9.26 -15.53 2.47
CA LEU A 276 -10.35 -16.51 2.39
C LEU A 276 -10.38 -17.24 1.03
N LEU A 277 -10.06 -16.55 -0.05
CA LEU A 277 -9.94 -17.16 -1.37
C LEU A 277 -8.75 -18.14 -1.40
N ALA A 278 -7.59 -17.72 -0.88
CA ALA A 278 -6.40 -18.57 -0.83
C ALA A 278 -6.60 -19.82 0.03
N ASP A 279 -7.31 -19.71 1.15
CA ASP A 279 -7.64 -20.85 2.00
C ASP A 279 -8.49 -21.91 1.27
N LYS A 280 -9.37 -21.47 0.36
CA LYS A 280 -10.24 -22.39 -0.42
C LYS A 280 -9.56 -23.01 -1.62
N VAL A 281 -8.76 -22.26 -2.36
CA VAL A 281 -8.24 -22.70 -3.67
C VAL A 281 -6.71 -22.82 -3.73
N GLY A 282 -5.99 -22.43 -2.68
CA GLY A 282 -4.53 -22.31 -2.61
C GLY A 282 -4.02 -20.99 -3.19
N PHE A 283 -2.81 -20.56 -2.73
CA PHE A 283 -2.26 -19.25 -3.09
C PHE A 283 -2.01 -19.07 -4.59
N GLY A 284 -1.51 -20.11 -5.28
CA GLY A 284 -1.24 -20.02 -6.72
C GLY A 284 -2.51 -19.82 -7.57
N ARG A 285 -3.61 -20.52 -7.26
CA ARG A 285 -4.89 -20.33 -7.98
C ARG A 285 -5.55 -19.02 -7.61
N ALA A 286 -5.50 -18.63 -6.33
CA ALA A 286 -6.04 -17.35 -5.86
C ALA A 286 -5.35 -16.16 -6.55
N LEU A 287 -4.02 -16.20 -6.68
CA LEU A 287 -3.23 -15.16 -7.35
C LEU A 287 -3.60 -15.05 -8.84
N ARG A 288 -3.77 -16.16 -9.53
CA ARG A 288 -4.22 -16.21 -10.94
C ARG A 288 -5.60 -15.58 -11.12
N MET A 289 -6.55 -15.94 -10.25
CA MET A 289 -7.89 -15.36 -10.28
C MET A 289 -7.83 -13.86 -10.01
N SER A 290 -6.95 -13.43 -9.10
CA SER A 290 -6.73 -12.01 -8.81
C SER A 290 -6.22 -11.26 -10.04
N PHE A 291 -5.18 -11.74 -10.70
CA PHE A 291 -4.65 -11.11 -11.91
C PHE A 291 -5.68 -11.04 -13.05
N ALA A 292 -6.51 -12.09 -13.22
CA ALA A 292 -7.56 -12.09 -14.22
C ALA A 292 -8.64 -11.03 -13.90
N LEU A 293 -9.11 -10.97 -12.64
CA LEU A 293 -10.09 -9.99 -12.21
C LEU A 293 -9.55 -8.56 -12.30
N GLU A 294 -8.30 -8.34 -11.88
CA GLU A 294 -7.67 -7.03 -11.99
C GLU A 294 -7.48 -6.59 -13.43
N ALA A 295 -7.04 -7.49 -14.33
CA ALA A 295 -6.90 -7.17 -15.75
C ALA A 295 -8.22 -6.70 -16.36
N CYS A 296 -9.33 -7.40 -16.07
CA CYS A 296 -10.67 -6.98 -16.49
C CYS A 296 -11.05 -5.63 -15.87
N ALA A 297 -10.82 -5.45 -14.58
CA ALA A 297 -11.21 -4.25 -13.87
C ALA A 297 -10.40 -3.01 -14.32
N VAL A 298 -9.09 -3.16 -14.56
CA VAL A 298 -8.24 -2.06 -15.06
C VAL A 298 -8.60 -1.66 -16.48
N ALA A 299 -9.13 -2.57 -17.30
CA ALA A 299 -9.57 -2.27 -18.66
C ALA A 299 -10.85 -1.43 -18.73
N ILE A 300 -11.72 -1.51 -17.72
CA ILE A 300 -13.06 -0.89 -17.74
C ILE A 300 -13.02 0.63 -18.03
N PRO A 301 -12.16 1.45 -17.41
CA PRO A 301 -12.13 2.88 -17.71
C PRO A 301 -11.80 3.20 -19.17
N ALA A 302 -10.95 2.39 -19.82
CA ALA A 302 -10.62 2.58 -21.24
C ALA A 302 -11.77 2.17 -22.18
N LEU A 303 -12.69 1.35 -21.71
CA LEU A 303 -13.85 0.86 -22.49
C LEU A 303 -15.10 1.71 -22.32
N GLU A 304 -15.10 2.67 -21.39
CA GLU A 304 -16.20 3.61 -21.10
C GLU A 304 -17.57 2.93 -20.92
N LEU A 305 -17.61 1.77 -20.26
CA LEU A 305 -18.81 0.92 -20.12
C LEU A 305 -19.91 1.53 -19.21
N GLY A 306 -19.68 2.73 -18.66
CA GLY A 306 -20.61 3.45 -17.82
C GLY A 306 -20.36 3.29 -16.31
N ALA A 307 -21.16 4.04 -15.53
CA ALA A 307 -20.92 4.26 -14.10
C ALA A 307 -20.85 2.97 -13.25
N VAL A 308 -21.78 2.04 -13.46
CA VAL A 308 -21.86 0.78 -12.68
C VAL A 308 -20.59 -0.04 -12.84
N TRP A 309 -20.09 -0.15 -14.07
CA TRP A 309 -18.85 -0.87 -14.35
C TRP A 309 -17.62 -0.18 -13.76
N LEU A 310 -17.60 1.16 -13.81
CA LEU A 310 -16.52 1.93 -13.20
C LEU A 310 -16.53 1.82 -11.67
N MET A 311 -17.70 1.76 -11.02
CA MET A 311 -17.84 1.45 -9.60
C MET A 311 -17.27 0.05 -9.28
N ALA A 312 -17.64 -0.96 -10.07
CA ALA A 312 -17.11 -2.31 -9.92
C ALA A 312 -15.60 -2.36 -10.11
N SER A 313 -15.05 -1.68 -11.14
CA SER A 313 -13.62 -1.51 -11.36
C SER A 313 -12.93 -0.94 -10.13
N SER A 314 -13.45 0.17 -9.59
CA SER A 314 -12.88 0.85 -8.42
C SER A 314 -12.81 -0.08 -7.20
N VAL A 315 -13.88 -0.82 -6.89
CA VAL A 315 -13.92 -1.77 -5.78
C VAL A 315 -12.93 -2.92 -6.00
N VAL A 316 -12.92 -3.52 -7.20
CA VAL A 316 -12.07 -4.68 -7.51
C VAL A 316 -10.60 -4.29 -7.48
N VAL A 317 -10.20 -3.23 -8.19
CA VAL A 317 -8.79 -2.79 -8.18
C VAL A 317 -8.37 -2.39 -6.77
N GLY A 318 -9.22 -1.65 -6.04
CA GLY A 318 -8.98 -1.33 -4.64
C GLY A 318 -8.74 -2.58 -3.78
N ALA A 319 -9.58 -3.60 -3.92
CA ALA A 319 -9.45 -4.83 -3.14
C ALA A 319 -8.10 -5.54 -3.39
N PHE A 320 -7.64 -5.59 -4.63
CA PHE A 320 -6.40 -6.28 -4.96
C PHE A 320 -5.14 -5.43 -4.73
N VAL A 321 -5.21 -4.11 -4.74
CA VAL A 321 -4.06 -3.26 -4.34
C VAL A 321 -3.47 -3.65 -2.98
N THR A 322 -4.33 -4.01 -2.05
CA THR A 322 -3.93 -4.50 -0.71
C THR A 322 -4.00 -6.02 -0.59
N GLY A 323 -4.93 -6.67 -1.29
CA GLY A 323 -5.19 -8.10 -1.22
C GLY A 323 -4.14 -8.96 -1.93
N THR A 324 -3.49 -8.45 -2.98
CA THR A 324 -2.41 -9.18 -3.68
C THR A 324 -1.18 -9.39 -2.79
N VAL A 325 -0.93 -8.49 -1.83
CA VAL A 325 0.21 -8.58 -0.90
C VAL A 325 0.25 -9.91 -0.11
N PRO A 326 -0.79 -10.30 0.64
CA PRO A 326 -0.80 -11.59 1.35
C PRO A 326 -0.80 -12.79 0.40
N LEU A 327 -1.38 -12.69 -0.80
CA LEU A 327 -1.36 -13.77 -1.78
C LEU A 327 0.06 -14.06 -2.27
N VAL A 328 0.82 -13.02 -2.63
CA VAL A 328 2.21 -13.17 -3.07
C VAL A 328 3.10 -13.65 -1.93
N LEU A 329 2.92 -13.13 -0.70
CA LEU A 329 3.66 -13.59 0.47
C LEU A 329 3.38 -15.07 0.75
N GLY A 330 2.13 -15.48 0.75
CA GLY A 330 1.74 -16.88 0.92
C GLY A 330 2.31 -17.78 -0.19
N ARG A 331 2.29 -17.32 -1.44
CA ARG A 331 2.89 -18.05 -2.56
C ARG A 331 4.40 -18.21 -2.42
N VAL A 332 5.12 -17.18 -1.96
CA VAL A 332 6.56 -17.29 -1.62
C VAL A 332 6.78 -18.35 -0.55
N GLN A 333 5.94 -18.39 0.48
CA GLN A 333 6.03 -19.37 1.56
C GLN A 333 5.76 -20.81 1.05
N GLU A 334 4.76 -21.00 0.19
CA GLU A 334 4.49 -22.30 -0.46
C GLU A 334 5.69 -22.77 -1.29
N LEU A 335 6.22 -21.90 -2.17
CA LEU A 335 7.34 -22.25 -3.05
C LEU A 335 8.62 -22.54 -2.28
N LEU A 336 8.78 -21.98 -1.10
CA LEU A 336 9.95 -22.12 -0.23
C LEU A 336 9.65 -22.87 1.07
N ALA A 337 8.62 -23.73 1.10
CA ALA A 337 8.23 -24.48 2.30
C ALA A 337 9.39 -25.30 2.89
N GLY A 338 10.22 -25.93 2.04
CA GLY A 338 11.41 -26.66 2.44
C GLY A 338 12.63 -25.79 2.78
N HIS A 339 12.57 -24.46 2.59
CA HIS A 339 13.69 -23.55 2.73
C HIS A 339 13.31 -22.26 3.51
N PRO A 340 12.92 -22.32 4.79
CA PRO A 340 12.42 -21.18 5.54
C PRO A 340 13.39 -19.98 5.59
N ALA A 341 14.70 -20.24 5.61
CA ALA A 341 15.73 -19.19 5.61
C ALA A 341 15.72 -18.30 4.36
N HIS A 342 15.19 -18.81 3.22
CA HIS A 342 15.12 -18.08 1.95
C HIS A 342 13.82 -17.28 1.78
N GLN A 343 12.78 -17.52 2.58
CA GLN A 343 11.49 -16.83 2.47
C GLN A 343 11.61 -15.32 2.68
N GLY A 344 12.37 -14.89 3.69
CA GLY A 344 12.57 -13.46 3.99
C GLY A 344 13.30 -12.70 2.87
N PRO A 345 14.45 -13.19 2.39
CA PRO A 345 15.14 -12.61 1.23
C PRO A 345 14.27 -12.60 -0.05
N ALA A 346 13.52 -13.68 -0.33
CA ALA A 346 12.62 -13.75 -1.47
C ALA A 346 11.51 -12.70 -1.40
N TRP A 347 10.84 -12.59 -0.25
CA TRP A 347 9.84 -11.56 -0.02
C TRP A 347 10.40 -10.14 -0.20
N ARG A 348 11.60 -9.88 0.30
CA ARG A 348 12.27 -8.59 0.10
C ARG A 348 12.50 -8.30 -1.38
N THR A 349 12.97 -9.28 -2.15
CA THR A 349 13.19 -9.13 -3.60
C THR A 349 11.89 -8.82 -4.32
N ALA A 350 10.81 -9.55 -4.01
CA ALA A 350 9.47 -9.30 -4.56
C ALA A 350 9.00 -7.87 -4.26
N THR A 351 9.11 -7.43 -3.01
CA THR A 351 8.67 -6.08 -2.57
C THR A 351 9.48 -4.96 -3.22
N VAL A 352 10.81 -5.14 -3.36
CA VAL A 352 11.65 -4.14 -4.05
C VAL A 352 11.31 -4.08 -5.54
N GLY A 353 11.13 -5.24 -6.20
CA GLY A 353 10.68 -5.31 -7.58
C GLY A 353 9.35 -4.60 -7.79
N PHE A 354 8.37 -4.88 -6.92
CA PHE A 354 7.08 -4.20 -6.90
C PHE A 354 7.23 -2.68 -6.82
N ALA A 355 7.96 -2.16 -5.82
CA ALA A 355 8.11 -0.73 -5.61
C ALA A 355 8.86 -0.04 -6.77
N LEU A 356 9.87 -0.72 -7.33
CA LEU A 356 10.62 -0.21 -8.49
C LEU A 356 9.72 -0.10 -9.72
N PHE A 357 9.02 -1.16 -10.10
CA PHE A 357 8.15 -1.16 -11.28
C PHE A 357 6.98 -0.19 -11.12
N GLN A 358 6.45 -0.05 -9.92
CA GLN A 358 5.41 0.93 -9.62
C GLN A 358 5.91 2.37 -9.82
N ALA A 359 7.10 2.70 -9.34
CA ALA A 359 7.70 4.02 -9.54
C ALA A 359 7.99 4.26 -11.03
N MET A 360 8.58 3.29 -11.73
CA MET A 360 8.83 3.39 -13.18
C MET A 360 7.53 3.59 -13.96
N ALA A 361 6.49 2.81 -13.65
CA ALA A 361 5.18 2.95 -14.30
C ALA A 361 4.56 4.33 -14.02
N ALA A 362 4.68 4.86 -12.80
CA ALA A 362 4.16 6.18 -12.48
C ALA A 362 4.84 7.29 -13.29
N TYR A 363 6.17 7.26 -13.40
CA TYR A 363 6.89 8.21 -14.24
C TYR A 363 6.58 8.01 -15.72
N GLY A 364 6.57 6.76 -16.21
CA GLY A 364 6.27 6.44 -17.60
C GLY A 364 4.85 6.85 -18.02
N LEU A 365 3.86 6.60 -17.16
CA LEU A 365 2.48 7.00 -17.42
C LEU A 365 2.28 8.51 -17.31
N SER A 366 2.96 9.18 -16.37
CA SER A 366 2.94 10.65 -16.29
C SER A 366 3.58 11.29 -17.53
N PHE A 367 4.68 10.70 -18.03
CA PHE A 367 5.31 11.10 -19.29
C PHE A 367 4.37 10.87 -20.48
N LEU A 368 3.75 9.68 -20.57
CA LEU A 368 2.79 9.36 -21.62
C LEU A 368 1.62 10.34 -21.59
N PHE A 369 1.06 10.64 -20.42
CA PHE A 369 -0.04 11.59 -20.24
C PHE A 369 0.31 12.99 -20.76
N SER A 370 1.54 13.45 -20.47
CA SER A 370 1.99 14.77 -20.90
C SER A 370 2.23 14.88 -22.42
N HIS A 371 2.49 13.75 -23.11
CA HIS A 371 2.85 13.74 -24.54
C HIS A 371 1.72 13.25 -25.46
N ASN A 372 0.67 12.64 -24.91
CA ASN A 372 -0.46 12.14 -25.70
C ASN A 372 -1.69 13.08 -25.68
N GLY A 373 -1.52 14.33 -25.28
CA GLY A 373 -2.61 15.29 -25.17
C GLY A 373 -3.60 15.03 -24.04
N GLY A 374 -3.16 14.32 -22.97
CA GLY A 374 -4.01 14.03 -21.82
C GLY A 374 -4.99 12.86 -22.03
N ASN A 375 -4.66 11.93 -22.93
CA ASN A 375 -5.53 10.77 -23.20
C ASN A 375 -5.47 9.74 -22.09
N TYR A 376 -6.50 9.70 -21.24
CA TYR A 376 -6.62 8.76 -20.14
C TYR A 376 -6.76 7.31 -20.60
N ALA A 377 -7.49 7.03 -21.70
CA ALA A 377 -7.73 5.66 -22.15
C ALA A 377 -6.43 4.92 -22.42
N GLN A 378 -5.42 5.58 -22.99
CA GLN A 378 -4.11 4.97 -23.23
C GLN A 378 -3.42 4.54 -21.91
N LEU A 379 -3.59 5.30 -20.83
CA LEU A 379 -2.99 4.96 -19.53
C LEU A 379 -3.58 3.65 -18.98
N PHE A 380 -4.91 3.51 -19.05
CA PHE A 380 -5.60 2.30 -18.61
C PHE A 380 -5.30 1.10 -19.52
N VAL A 381 -5.14 1.31 -20.83
CA VAL A 381 -4.71 0.26 -21.77
C VAL A 381 -3.30 -0.24 -21.41
N VAL A 382 -2.35 0.63 -21.14
CA VAL A 382 -0.98 0.26 -20.72
C VAL A 382 -1.03 -0.54 -19.41
N GLY A 383 -1.82 -0.07 -18.43
CA GLY A 383 -2.04 -0.80 -17.17
C GLY A 383 -2.63 -2.20 -17.41
N THR A 384 -3.64 -2.30 -18.26
CA THR A 384 -4.27 -3.58 -18.64
C THR A 384 -3.26 -4.53 -19.30
N CYS A 385 -2.43 -4.03 -20.22
CA CYS A 385 -1.38 -4.84 -20.86
C CYS A 385 -0.39 -5.41 -19.84
N ALA A 386 0.00 -4.63 -18.84
CA ALA A 386 0.86 -5.11 -17.76
C ALA A 386 0.20 -6.22 -16.93
N MET A 387 -1.10 -6.09 -16.60
CA MET A 387 -1.87 -7.11 -15.88
C MET A 387 -2.05 -8.39 -16.70
N VAL A 388 -2.39 -8.26 -17.98
CA VAL A 388 -2.53 -9.40 -18.90
C VAL A 388 -1.19 -10.12 -19.04
N LEU A 389 -0.08 -9.42 -19.16
CA LEU A 389 1.24 -10.02 -19.22
C LEU A 389 1.59 -10.77 -17.94
N ALA A 390 1.28 -10.23 -16.76
CA ALA A 390 1.44 -10.92 -15.49
C ALA A 390 0.64 -12.25 -15.48
N LEU A 391 -0.63 -12.21 -15.88
CA LEU A 391 -1.48 -13.37 -15.98
C LEU A 391 -0.94 -14.42 -16.97
N MET A 392 -0.46 -13.98 -18.13
CA MET A 392 0.12 -14.89 -19.15
C MET A 392 1.36 -15.61 -18.63
N ILE A 393 2.23 -14.92 -17.89
CA ILE A 393 3.42 -15.50 -17.27
C ILE A 393 2.99 -16.58 -16.26
N ASP A 394 2.04 -16.27 -15.36
CA ASP A 394 1.53 -17.25 -14.38
C ASP A 394 0.92 -18.49 -15.05
N LEU A 395 0.11 -18.30 -16.10
CA LEU A 395 -0.49 -19.39 -16.86
C LEU A 395 0.57 -20.26 -17.56
N ALA A 396 1.58 -19.64 -18.17
CA ALA A 396 2.69 -20.35 -18.80
C ALA A 396 3.49 -21.18 -17.79
N MET A 397 3.76 -20.61 -16.60
CA MET A 397 4.44 -21.34 -15.53
C MET A 397 3.57 -22.49 -14.99
N ALA A 398 2.28 -22.27 -14.83
CA ALA A 398 1.36 -23.33 -14.38
C ALA A 398 1.23 -24.48 -15.38
N ALA A 399 1.34 -24.21 -16.67
CA ALA A 399 1.33 -25.24 -17.72
C ALA A 399 2.62 -26.07 -17.74
N ARG A 400 3.78 -25.47 -17.40
CA ARG A 400 5.07 -26.17 -17.38
C ARG A 400 5.26 -27.12 -16.20
N TYR A 401 4.54 -26.91 -15.10
CA TYR A 401 4.70 -27.68 -13.86
C TYR A 401 3.47 -28.55 -13.53
N ARG A 402 2.58 -28.74 -14.49
CA ARG A 402 1.60 -29.83 -14.50
C ARG A 402 2.20 -31.10 -15.12
#